data_510f6ae69c0740ec162b2f52c1061b3f
#
_entry.id   510f6ae69c0740ec162b2f52c1061b3f
#
_cell.length_a   1.000
_cell.length_b   1.000
_cell.length_c   1.000
_cell.angle_alpha   90.00
_cell.angle_beta   90.00
_cell.angle_gamma   90.00
#
_symmetry.space_group_name_H-M   'P 1'
#
loop_
_entity.id
_entity.type
_entity.pdbx_description
1 polymer ?
#
loop_
_entity_poly.entity_id
_entity_poly.type
_entity_poly.pdbx_seq_one_letter_code
_entity_poly.pdbx_strand_id
1 'polypeptide(L)'
;MESKARIAVLVSGGGTNLQALIDARNSGIITSGEIALVLSNNSSAYALTRAENAGIETAVVLKKECADSAEFERKMLDELEKHKIDMIVLAGFMSILSADFVSHFPERIINVHPSLIPSFCGEGFYGLRVHRAALDYGVKVTGATVHYVNEIPDGGRIILQKAVSVEEGDTPEILQKRVMEQAEWIILPRAAELVAARILNERTA
;
A
#
# COMPACT_ATOMS: atom_id res chain seq x y z
N MET A 1 9.02 26.85 4.52
CA MET A 1 8.41 25.73 3.74
C MET A 1 7.68 24.87 4.75
N GLU A 2 6.38 24.69 4.59
CA GLU A 2 5.61 23.77 5.44
C GLU A 2 6.21 22.36 5.30
N SER A 3 6.47 21.71 6.43
CA SER A 3 7.05 20.38 6.43
C SER A 3 6.01 19.38 5.93
N LYS A 4 6.26 18.72 4.81
CA LYS A 4 5.39 17.66 4.27
C LYS A 4 5.31 16.45 5.23
N ALA A 5 4.22 15.71 5.19
CA ALA A 5 4.12 14.42 5.87
C ALA A 5 5.06 13.41 5.20
N ARG A 6 5.89 12.75 5.98
CA ARG A 6 6.88 11.78 5.47
C ARG A 6 6.27 10.40 5.32
N ILE A 7 6.25 9.90 4.11
CA ILE A 7 5.61 8.64 3.72
C ILE A 7 6.67 7.56 3.54
N ALA A 8 6.50 6.41 4.20
CA ALA A 8 7.18 5.18 3.83
C ALA A 8 6.25 4.32 2.96
N VAL A 9 6.81 3.75 1.88
CA VAL A 9 6.09 2.77 1.06
C VAL A 9 6.72 1.40 1.27
N LEU A 10 5.95 0.44 1.80
CA LEU A 10 6.38 -0.92 2.03
C LEU A 10 6.02 -1.80 0.82
N VAL A 11 7.00 -2.56 0.33
CA VAL A 11 6.89 -3.33 -0.91
C VAL A 11 7.51 -4.73 -0.76
N SER A 12 7.08 -5.70 -1.61
CA SER A 12 7.71 -7.04 -1.66
C SER A 12 8.10 -7.48 -3.07
N GLY A 13 7.65 -6.78 -4.13
CA GLY A 13 7.76 -7.24 -5.51
C GLY A 13 7.99 -6.16 -6.55
N GLY A 14 7.21 -6.20 -7.64
CA GLY A 14 7.40 -5.36 -8.83
C GLY A 14 7.19 -3.85 -8.65
N GLY A 15 6.40 -3.43 -7.66
CA GLY A 15 6.22 -2.02 -7.29
C GLY A 15 5.39 -1.18 -8.26
N THR A 16 4.38 -1.75 -8.91
CA THR A 16 3.49 -1.00 -9.81
C THR A 16 2.69 0.07 -9.07
N ASN A 17 2.21 -0.24 -7.85
CA ASN A 17 1.54 0.71 -6.97
C ASN A 17 2.51 1.79 -6.44
N LEU A 18 3.78 1.43 -6.15
CA LEU A 18 4.82 2.41 -5.85
C LEU A 18 5.04 3.36 -7.04
N GLN A 19 5.08 2.84 -8.27
CA GLN A 19 5.22 3.69 -9.46
C GLN A 19 4.07 4.69 -9.57
N ALA A 20 2.83 4.26 -9.34
CA ALA A 20 1.68 5.16 -9.35
C ALA A 20 1.79 6.28 -8.29
N LEU A 21 2.34 5.99 -7.10
CA LEU A 21 2.63 7.00 -6.09
C LEU A 21 3.73 7.98 -6.53
N ILE A 22 4.80 7.48 -7.15
CA ILE A 22 5.89 8.30 -7.70
C ILE A 22 5.37 9.24 -8.80
N ASP A 23 4.57 8.71 -9.73
CA ASP A 23 3.99 9.50 -10.82
C ASP A 23 3.01 10.56 -10.27
N ALA A 24 2.23 10.22 -9.26
CA ALA A 24 1.32 11.14 -8.58
C ALA A 24 2.06 12.27 -7.83
N ARG A 25 3.20 11.95 -7.21
CA ARG A 25 4.09 12.97 -6.62
C ARG A 25 4.60 13.93 -7.70
N ASN A 26 5.06 13.40 -8.83
CA ASN A 26 5.64 14.18 -9.92
C ASN A 26 4.59 15.05 -10.65
N SER A 27 3.35 14.57 -10.73
CA SER A 27 2.22 15.30 -11.35
C SER A 27 1.49 16.25 -10.40
N GLY A 28 1.89 16.33 -9.12
CA GLY A 28 1.28 17.23 -8.14
C GLY A 28 -0.07 16.76 -7.60
N ILE A 29 -0.40 15.45 -7.71
CA ILE A 29 -1.55 14.84 -7.03
C ILE A 29 -1.24 14.66 -5.54
N ILE A 30 0.00 14.29 -5.19
CA ILE A 30 0.50 14.23 -3.82
C ILE A 30 1.28 15.52 -3.57
N THR A 31 0.69 16.43 -2.80
CA THR A 31 1.28 17.73 -2.44
C THR A 31 1.61 17.85 -0.96
N SER A 32 0.79 17.24 -0.10
CA SER A 32 0.95 17.25 1.36
C SER A 32 1.94 16.20 1.86
N GLY A 33 2.23 15.18 1.03
CA GLY A 33 3.15 14.09 1.36
C GLY A 33 4.47 14.14 0.60
N GLU A 34 5.51 13.56 1.20
CA GLU A 34 6.81 13.28 0.58
C GLU A 34 7.12 11.79 0.74
N ILE A 35 7.35 11.05 -0.36
CA ILE A 35 7.82 9.66 -0.28
C ILE A 35 9.28 9.71 0.15
N ALA A 36 9.52 9.47 1.43
CA ALA A 36 10.81 9.61 2.07
C ALA A 36 11.61 8.31 2.12
N LEU A 37 10.90 7.16 2.10
CA LEU A 37 11.51 5.84 2.20
C LEU A 37 10.69 4.82 1.41
N VAL A 38 11.39 3.92 0.71
CA VAL A 38 10.83 2.65 0.23
C VAL A 38 11.50 1.51 0.98
N LEU A 39 10.72 0.76 1.76
CA LEU A 39 11.22 -0.36 2.54
C LEU A 39 10.72 -1.68 1.94
N SER A 40 11.64 -2.63 1.73
CA SER A 40 11.31 -3.95 1.20
C SER A 40 11.72 -5.07 2.15
N ASN A 41 10.87 -6.12 2.22
CA ASN A 41 11.21 -7.39 2.87
C ASN A 41 11.88 -8.39 1.90
N ASN A 42 12.22 -7.93 0.70
CA ASN A 42 12.85 -8.73 -0.35
C ASN A 42 13.91 -7.89 -1.08
N SER A 43 15.17 -8.29 -0.97
CA SER A 43 16.30 -7.58 -1.59
C SER A 43 16.28 -7.59 -3.13
N SER A 44 15.54 -8.51 -3.74
CA SER A 44 15.39 -8.60 -5.21
C SER A 44 14.10 -7.94 -5.73
N ALA A 45 13.38 -7.19 -4.90
CA ALA A 45 12.17 -6.49 -5.31
C ALA A 45 12.50 -5.39 -6.33
N TYR A 46 11.92 -5.46 -7.53
CA TYR A 46 12.11 -4.44 -8.57
C TYR A 46 11.61 -3.05 -8.14
N ALA A 47 10.74 -3.01 -7.14
CA ALA A 47 10.31 -1.77 -6.49
C ALA A 47 11.49 -0.93 -5.97
N LEU A 48 12.57 -1.54 -5.50
CA LEU A 48 13.79 -0.84 -5.03
C LEU A 48 14.44 -0.07 -6.19
N THR A 49 14.60 -0.71 -7.35
CA THR A 49 15.10 -0.04 -8.56
C THR A 49 14.23 1.14 -8.98
N ARG A 50 12.90 1.04 -8.87
CA ARG A 50 11.99 2.16 -9.15
C ARG A 50 12.22 3.33 -8.19
N ALA A 51 12.40 3.04 -6.90
CA ALA A 51 12.69 4.04 -5.88
C ALA A 51 14.02 4.75 -6.13
N GLU A 52 15.09 4.00 -6.40
CA GLU A 52 16.43 4.52 -6.72
C GLU A 52 16.39 5.44 -7.95
N ASN A 53 15.73 5.00 -9.03
CA ASN A 53 15.55 5.81 -10.24
C ASN A 53 14.77 7.11 -10.01
N ALA A 54 13.92 7.14 -8.99
CA ALA A 54 13.15 8.31 -8.59
C ALA A 54 13.85 9.17 -7.50
N GLY A 55 15.09 8.81 -7.11
CA GLY A 55 15.85 9.49 -6.07
C GLY A 55 15.27 9.33 -4.66
N ILE A 56 14.55 8.22 -4.40
CA ILE A 56 13.95 7.92 -3.10
C ILE A 56 14.86 6.96 -2.34
N GLU A 57 15.09 7.23 -1.06
CA GLU A 57 15.89 6.38 -0.20
C GLU A 57 15.25 5.00 -0.02
N THR A 58 16.10 3.96 0.02
CA THR A 58 15.65 2.57 0.12
C THR A 58 16.22 1.88 1.35
N ALA A 59 15.44 0.99 1.95
CA ALA A 59 15.89 0.09 3.01
C ALA A 59 15.39 -1.34 2.74
N VAL A 60 16.17 -2.32 3.21
CA VAL A 60 15.80 -3.73 3.12
C VAL A 60 15.88 -4.36 4.49
N VAL A 61 14.78 -4.97 4.94
CA VAL A 61 14.73 -5.76 6.17
C VAL A 61 14.26 -7.16 5.79
N LEU A 62 15.13 -8.15 5.91
CA LEU A 62 14.84 -9.52 5.49
C LEU A 62 14.37 -10.35 6.68
N LYS A 63 13.16 -10.91 6.59
CA LYS A 63 12.59 -11.76 7.66
C LYS A 63 13.49 -12.95 7.97
N LYS A 64 14.15 -13.54 6.97
CA LYS A 64 15.09 -14.67 7.12
C LYS A 64 16.37 -14.33 7.91
N GLU A 65 16.67 -13.04 8.12
CA GLU A 65 17.83 -12.53 8.87
C GLU A 65 17.42 -12.05 10.27
N CYS A 66 16.21 -12.40 10.69
CA CYS A 66 15.66 -12.11 12.01
C CYS A 66 15.36 -13.42 12.75
N ALA A 67 15.51 -13.42 14.05
CA ALA A 67 15.23 -14.59 14.87
C ALA A 67 13.73 -14.96 14.85
N ASP A 68 12.88 -13.94 14.80
CA ASP A 68 11.43 -14.10 14.78
C ASP A 68 10.73 -12.90 14.10
N SER A 69 9.40 -12.93 14.11
CA SER A 69 8.61 -11.84 13.52
C SER A 69 8.69 -10.54 14.33
N ALA A 70 8.89 -10.62 15.64
CA ALA A 70 9.02 -9.43 16.48
C ALA A 70 10.34 -8.69 16.20
N GLU A 71 11.45 -9.41 16.03
CA GLU A 71 12.72 -8.79 15.61
C GLU A 71 12.62 -8.17 14.22
N PHE A 72 11.94 -8.84 13.30
CA PHE A 72 11.70 -8.31 11.95
C PHE A 72 10.93 -6.98 12.00
N GLU A 73 9.84 -6.92 12.74
CA GLU A 73 9.04 -5.71 12.89
C GLU A 73 9.80 -4.59 13.63
N ARG A 74 10.54 -4.93 14.68
CA ARG A 74 11.41 -3.96 15.39
C ARG A 74 12.42 -3.32 14.44
N LYS A 75 13.12 -4.10 13.60
CA LYS A 75 14.06 -3.55 12.61
C LYS A 75 13.36 -2.65 11.57
N MET A 76 12.13 -2.97 11.19
CA MET A 76 11.34 -2.07 10.33
C MET A 76 11.00 -0.77 11.07
N LEU A 77 10.57 -0.84 12.34
CA LEU A 77 10.29 0.35 13.15
C LEU A 77 11.53 1.23 13.33
N ASP A 78 12.71 0.63 13.58
CA ASP A 78 13.98 1.35 13.68
C ASP A 78 14.28 2.15 12.39
N GLU A 79 14.06 1.56 11.20
CA GLU A 79 14.24 2.26 9.92
C GLU A 79 13.18 3.36 9.72
N LEU A 80 11.93 3.12 10.10
CA LEU A 80 10.86 4.13 10.00
C LEU A 80 11.12 5.32 10.92
N GLU A 81 11.59 5.09 12.14
CA GLU A 81 11.96 6.14 13.10
C GLU A 81 13.17 6.95 12.62
N LYS A 82 14.24 6.29 12.18
CA LYS A 82 15.44 6.92 11.60
C LYS A 82 15.07 7.90 10.47
N HIS A 83 14.09 7.54 9.64
CA HIS A 83 13.61 8.37 8.54
C HIS A 83 12.46 9.31 8.95
N LYS A 84 12.08 9.35 10.23
CA LYS A 84 11.00 10.20 10.79
C LYS A 84 9.70 10.06 9.99
N ILE A 85 9.27 8.81 9.78
CA ILE A 85 8.09 8.52 8.98
C ILE A 85 6.82 8.85 9.75
N ASP A 86 5.89 9.50 9.10
CA ASP A 86 4.60 9.92 9.64
C ASP A 86 3.48 8.96 9.29
N MET A 87 3.54 8.36 8.10
CA MET A 87 2.56 7.39 7.62
C MET A 87 3.19 6.33 6.73
N ILE A 88 2.51 5.22 6.62
CA ILE A 88 2.94 4.04 5.86
C ILE A 88 1.90 3.73 4.79
N VAL A 89 2.36 3.43 3.57
CA VAL A 89 1.56 2.88 2.48
C VAL A 89 2.02 1.45 2.20
N LEU A 90 1.14 0.48 2.34
CA LEU A 90 1.40 -0.89 1.90
C LEU A 90 1.07 -0.98 0.40
N ALA A 91 2.09 -1.21 -0.41
CA ALA A 91 1.99 -1.28 -1.88
C ALA A 91 2.43 -2.66 -2.39
N GLY A 92 1.62 -3.67 -2.12
CA GLY A 92 1.97 -5.07 -2.39
C GLY A 92 3.00 -5.62 -1.40
N PHE A 93 2.86 -5.25 -0.13
CA PHE A 93 3.66 -5.80 0.96
C PHE A 93 3.05 -7.11 1.45
N MET A 94 3.81 -8.21 1.38
CA MET A 94 3.29 -9.56 1.57
C MET A 94 3.41 -10.11 3.01
N SER A 95 3.82 -9.29 3.97
CA SER A 95 3.85 -9.68 5.38
C SER A 95 2.65 -9.08 6.12
N ILE A 96 2.00 -9.89 6.95
CA ILE A 96 0.99 -9.41 7.90
C ILE A 96 1.72 -8.70 9.04
N LEU A 97 1.26 -7.52 9.39
CA LEU A 97 1.78 -6.71 10.48
C LEU A 97 1.05 -7.07 11.78
N SER A 98 1.79 -7.14 12.88
CA SER A 98 1.20 -7.40 14.20
C SER A 98 0.39 -6.21 14.72
N ALA A 99 -0.48 -6.45 15.70
CA ALA A 99 -1.20 -5.40 16.41
C ALA A 99 -0.23 -4.41 17.10
N ASP A 100 0.90 -4.91 17.62
CA ASP A 100 1.95 -4.08 18.20
C ASP A 100 2.53 -3.11 17.18
N PHE A 101 2.96 -3.60 16.02
CA PHE A 101 3.46 -2.74 14.93
C PHE A 101 2.43 -1.68 14.52
N VAL A 102 1.18 -2.09 14.30
CA VAL A 102 0.09 -1.19 13.88
C VAL A 102 -0.17 -0.10 14.93
N SER A 103 -0.01 -0.41 16.22
CA SER A 103 -0.22 0.53 17.32
C SER A 103 0.73 1.74 17.32
N HIS A 104 1.92 1.62 16.67
CA HIS A 104 2.87 2.73 16.52
C HIS A 104 2.41 3.79 15.49
N PHE A 105 1.48 3.43 14.62
CA PHE A 105 0.97 4.29 13.54
C PHE A 105 -0.58 4.31 13.49
N PRO A 106 -1.26 4.74 14.57
CA PRO A 106 -2.72 4.69 14.66
C PRO A 106 -3.36 5.55 13.56
N GLU A 107 -4.21 4.94 12.72
CA GLU A 107 -4.82 5.55 11.53
C GLU A 107 -3.81 6.20 10.56
N ARG A 108 -2.58 5.69 10.50
CA ARG A 108 -1.50 6.20 9.62
C ARG A 108 -0.88 5.12 8.74
N ILE A 109 -1.42 3.90 8.75
CA ILE A 109 -1.07 2.83 7.80
C ILE A 109 -2.25 2.65 6.86
N ILE A 110 -2.02 2.71 5.56
CA ILE A 110 -3.03 2.42 4.55
C ILE A 110 -2.60 1.29 3.64
N ASN A 111 -3.58 0.52 3.15
CA ASN A 111 -3.37 -0.57 2.21
C ASN A 111 -4.32 -0.44 1.02
N VAL A 112 -3.89 -0.88 -0.16
CA VAL A 112 -4.75 -1.08 -1.32
C VAL A 112 -5.01 -2.57 -1.51
N HIS A 113 -6.29 -2.94 -1.52
CA HIS A 113 -6.76 -4.30 -1.76
C HIS A 113 -7.53 -4.36 -3.09
N PRO A 114 -7.26 -5.35 -3.99
CA PRO A 114 -7.80 -5.37 -5.34
C PRO A 114 -9.21 -5.95 -5.43
N SER A 115 -10.09 -5.59 -4.49
CA SER A 115 -11.53 -5.87 -4.52
C SER A 115 -12.34 -4.75 -3.89
N LEU A 116 -13.66 -4.81 -4.03
CA LEU A 116 -14.58 -3.97 -3.27
C LEU A 116 -14.88 -4.65 -1.92
N ILE A 117 -14.11 -4.31 -0.88
CA ILE A 117 -14.34 -4.82 0.48
C ILE A 117 -15.81 -4.55 0.89
N PRO A 118 -16.53 -5.50 1.48
CA PRO A 118 -16.06 -6.74 2.12
C PRO A 118 -15.99 -7.98 1.23
N SER A 119 -16.11 -7.88 -0.09
CA SER A 119 -16.05 -9.02 -0.99
C SER A 119 -14.60 -9.41 -1.29
N PHE A 120 -14.30 -10.71 -1.37
CA PHE A 120 -13.01 -11.27 -1.80
C PHE A 120 -11.81 -10.65 -1.08
N CYS A 121 -11.89 -10.52 0.25
CA CYS A 121 -10.87 -9.93 1.10
C CYS A 121 -10.59 -10.81 2.33
N GLY A 122 -9.57 -10.46 3.11
CA GLY A 122 -9.15 -11.18 4.29
C GLY A 122 -8.13 -12.28 4.00
N GLU A 123 -7.97 -13.22 4.92
CA GLU A 123 -6.94 -14.25 4.86
C GLU A 123 -7.05 -15.10 3.57
N GLY A 124 -5.93 -15.25 2.87
CA GLY A 124 -5.85 -16.03 1.63
C GLY A 124 -6.20 -15.28 0.34
N PHE A 125 -6.79 -14.08 0.43
CA PHE A 125 -7.11 -13.25 -0.73
C PHE A 125 -6.00 -12.26 -1.05
N TYR A 126 -5.14 -12.61 -1.99
CA TYR A 126 -4.05 -11.75 -2.49
C TYR A 126 -3.69 -12.06 -3.94
N GLY A 127 -3.16 -11.09 -4.65
CA GLY A 127 -2.72 -11.23 -6.04
C GLY A 127 -3.81 -11.76 -6.96
N LEU A 128 -3.47 -12.70 -7.84
CA LEU A 128 -4.42 -13.28 -8.80
C LEU A 128 -5.56 -14.07 -8.15
N ARG A 129 -5.41 -14.51 -6.90
CA ARG A 129 -6.47 -15.27 -6.21
C ARG A 129 -7.75 -14.45 -6.04
N VAL A 130 -7.61 -13.15 -5.80
CA VAL A 130 -8.76 -12.23 -5.67
C VAL A 130 -9.55 -12.17 -6.96
N HIS A 131 -8.87 -11.97 -8.09
CA HIS A 131 -9.50 -11.86 -9.40
C HIS A 131 -10.10 -13.19 -9.87
N ARG A 132 -9.42 -14.30 -9.60
CA ARG A 132 -9.95 -15.65 -9.86
C ARG A 132 -11.24 -15.88 -9.09
N ALA A 133 -11.26 -15.60 -7.79
CA ALA A 133 -12.46 -15.77 -6.97
C ALA A 133 -13.62 -14.89 -7.45
N ALA A 134 -13.36 -13.65 -7.87
CA ALA A 134 -14.36 -12.77 -8.44
C ALA A 134 -14.97 -13.34 -9.75
N LEU A 135 -14.12 -13.88 -10.64
CA LEU A 135 -14.54 -14.51 -11.88
C LEU A 135 -15.32 -15.80 -11.63
N ASP A 136 -14.82 -16.66 -10.75
CA ASP A 136 -15.44 -17.95 -10.39
C ASP A 136 -16.82 -17.74 -9.74
N TYR A 137 -16.99 -16.67 -8.95
CA TYR A 137 -18.28 -16.29 -8.37
C TYR A 137 -19.24 -15.70 -9.40
N GLY A 138 -18.73 -15.16 -10.51
CA GLY A 138 -19.52 -14.60 -11.60
C GLY A 138 -20.00 -13.17 -11.37
N VAL A 139 -19.30 -12.38 -10.49
CA VAL A 139 -19.64 -10.96 -10.30
C VAL A 139 -19.47 -10.18 -11.59
N LYS A 140 -20.28 -9.15 -11.78
CA LYS A 140 -20.22 -8.26 -12.94
C LYS A 140 -19.47 -6.98 -12.67
N VAL A 141 -19.20 -6.71 -11.39
CA VAL A 141 -18.46 -5.54 -10.90
C VAL A 141 -17.51 -5.99 -9.81
N THR A 142 -16.27 -5.57 -9.93
CA THR A 142 -15.21 -5.67 -8.90
C THR A 142 -14.57 -4.29 -8.73
N GLY A 143 -13.34 -4.20 -8.26
CA GLY A 143 -12.65 -2.90 -8.14
C GLY A 143 -11.47 -2.97 -7.18
N ALA A 144 -11.19 -1.84 -6.56
CA ALA A 144 -10.18 -1.74 -5.52
C ALA A 144 -10.68 -0.91 -4.33
N THR A 145 -10.12 -1.19 -3.18
CA THR A 145 -10.38 -0.50 -1.90
C THR A 145 -9.07 -0.03 -1.31
N VAL A 146 -8.99 1.25 -0.92
CA VAL A 146 -7.95 1.73 0.01
C VAL A 146 -8.58 1.90 1.39
N HIS A 147 -7.95 1.31 2.38
CA HIS A 147 -8.44 1.29 3.77
C HIS A 147 -7.29 1.51 4.76
N TYR A 148 -7.63 1.93 5.97
CA TYR A 148 -6.69 1.90 7.09
C TYR A 148 -6.39 0.46 7.49
N VAL A 149 -5.16 0.22 7.93
CA VAL A 149 -4.75 -1.10 8.43
C VAL A 149 -5.00 -1.18 9.93
N ASN A 150 -5.57 -2.29 10.36
CA ASN A 150 -5.68 -2.70 11.76
C ASN A 150 -5.20 -4.16 11.90
N GLU A 151 -5.44 -4.78 13.06
CA GLU A 151 -5.05 -6.17 13.35
C GLU A 151 -5.80 -7.23 12.54
N ILE A 152 -6.91 -6.84 11.89
CA ILE A 152 -7.73 -7.75 11.07
C ILE A 152 -7.32 -7.56 9.60
N PRO A 153 -6.87 -8.60 8.89
CA PRO A 153 -6.57 -8.49 7.47
C PRO A 153 -7.74 -7.90 6.67
N ASP A 154 -7.47 -6.81 5.96
CA ASP A 154 -8.43 -6.01 5.18
C ASP A 154 -9.65 -5.49 5.97
N GLY A 155 -9.58 -5.49 7.32
CA GLY A 155 -10.71 -5.17 8.21
C GLY A 155 -10.81 -3.71 8.65
N GLY A 156 -9.85 -2.86 8.29
CA GLY A 156 -9.84 -1.45 8.71
C GLY A 156 -10.82 -0.58 7.94
N ARG A 157 -11.08 0.62 8.48
CA ARG A 157 -12.01 1.60 7.90
C ARG A 157 -11.62 1.99 6.48
N ILE A 158 -12.58 1.94 5.57
CA ILE A 158 -12.40 2.27 4.15
C ILE A 158 -12.17 3.78 4.00
N ILE A 159 -11.22 4.15 3.13
CA ILE A 159 -10.92 5.54 2.75
C ILE A 159 -11.54 5.83 1.39
N LEU A 160 -11.21 5.03 0.38
CA LEU A 160 -11.71 5.17 -0.99
C LEU A 160 -11.98 3.80 -1.60
N GLN A 161 -12.99 3.75 -2.46
CA GLN A 161 -13.27 2.59 -3.32
C GLN A 161 -13.52 3.05 -4.75
N LYS A 162 -13.16 2.20 -5.71
CA LYS A 162 -13.44 2.43 -7.13
C LYS A 162 -13.84 1.13 -7.79
N ALA A 163 -15.03 1.14 -8.39
CA ALA A 163 -15.59 0.00 -9.12
C ALA A 163 -14.97 -0.13 -10.52
N VAL A 164 -14.87 -1.38 -10.98
CA VAL A 164 -14.40 -1.77 -12.31
C VAL A 164 -15.31 -2.89 -12.82
N SER A 165 -15.73 -2.82 -14.09
CA SER A 165 -16.54 -3.86 -14.72
C SER A 165 -15.73 -5.13 -14.98
N VAL A 166 -16.38 -6.28 -14.81
CA VAL A 166 -15.90 -7.57 -15.28
C VAL A 166 -16.48 -7.82 -16.66
N GLU A 167 -15.61 -8.11 -17.63
CA GLU A 167 -15.97 -8.28 -19.03
C GLU A 167 -16.07 -9.78 -19.38
N GLU A 168 -16.85 -10.10 -20.39
CA GLU A 168 -16.94 -11.47 -20.89
C GLU A 168 -15.58 -11.93 -21.45
N GLY A 169 -15.13 -13.11 -21.05
CA GLY A 169 -13.84 -13.66 -21.47
C GLY A 169 -12.64 -13.16 -20.66
N ASP A 170 -12.85 -12.39 -19.60
CA ASP A 170 -11.76 -12.01 -18.70
C ASP A 170 -11.03 -13.23 -18.10
N THR A 171 -9.72 -13.20 -18.14
CA THR A 171 -8.88 -14.06 -17.30
C THR A 171 -8.49 -13.31 -16.01
N PRO A 172 -8.04 -14.00 -14.95
CA PRO A 172 -7.56 -13.32 -13.74
C PRO A 172 -6.50 -12.27 -14.01
N GLU A 173 -5.62 -12.50 -14.98
CA GLU A 173 -4.52 -11.58 -15.35
C GLU A 173 -5.07 -10.34 -16.07
N ILE A 174 -6.05 -10.50 -16.97
CA ILE A 174 -6.69 -9.39 -17.67
C ILE A 174 -7.45 -8.52 -16.68
N LEU A 175 -8.23 -9.15 -15.80
CA LEU A 175 -8.99 -8.44 -14.78
C LEU A 175 -8.07 -7.74 -13.77
N GLN A 176 -6.97 -8.38 -13.32
CA GLN A 176 -5.97 -7.77 -12.48
C GLN A 176 -5.41 -6.49 -13.11
N LYS A 177 -4.98 -6.57 -14.36
CA LYS A 177 -4.43 -5.41 -15.08
C LYS A 177 -5.45 -4.27 -15.14
N ARG A 178 -6.72 -4.58 -15.47
CA ARG A 178 -7.78 -3.59 -15.53
C ARG A 178 -8.05 -2.95 -14.16
N VAL A 179 -8.10 -3.72 -13.08
CA VAL A 179 -8.28 -3.22 -11.71
C VAL A 179 -7.11 -2.32 -11.31
N MET A 180 -5.87 -2.72 -11.61
CA MET A 180 -4.69 -1.89 -11.36
C MET A 180 -4.78 -0.53 -12.08
N GLU A 181 -5.03 -0.55 -13.40
CA GLU A 181 -5.04 0.66 -14.23
C GLU A 181 -6.25 1.57 -13.96
N GLN A 182 -7.44 0.99 -13.76
CA GLN A 182 -8.68 1.76 -13.64
C GLN A 182 -9.08 2.07 -12.21
N ALA A 183 -8.49 1.41 -11.20
CA ALA A 183 -8.83 1.62 -9.80
C ALA A 183 -7.61 1.87 -8.92
N GLU A 184 -6.72 0.88 -8.72
CA GLU A 184 -5.65 0.97 -7.71
C GLU A 184 -4.75 2.20 -7.92
N TRP A 185 -4.21 2.40 -9.13
CA TRP A 185 -3.29 3.49 -9.46
C TRP A 185 -3.95 4.88 -9.42
N ILE A 186 -5.28 4.92 -9.32
CA ILE A 186 -6.04 6.17 -9.19
C ILE A 186 -6.33 6.47 -7.73
N ILE A 187 -6.87 5.48 -6.98
CA ILE A 187 -7.35 5.75 -5.62
C ILE A 187 -6.26 5.71 -4.57
N LEU A 188 -5.18 4.91 -4.76
CA LEU A 188 -4.10 4.83 -3.78
C LEU A 188 -3.36 6.17 -3.61
N PRO A 189 -2.92 6.86 -4.68
CA PRO A 189 -2.32 8.18 -4.54
C PRO A 189 -3.25 9.22 -3.91
N ARG A 190 -4.54 9.18 -4.26
CA ARG A 190 -5.54 10.10 -3.67
C ARG A 190 -5.73 9.84 -2.19
N ALA A 191 -5.79 8.58 -1.77
CA ALA A 191 -5.89 8.23 -0.35
C ALA A 191 -4.62 8.63 0.42
N ALA A 192 -3.44 8.44 -0.18
CA ALA A 192 -2.17 8.89 0.41
C ALA A 192 -2.16 10.41 0.63
N GLU A 193 -2.63 11.19 -0.34
CA GLU A 193 -2.75 12.65 -0.20
C GLU A 193 -3.75 13.04 0.91
N LEU A 194 -4.93 12.39 0.96
CA LEU A 194 -5.93 12.67 1.99
C LEU A 194 -5.39 12.43 3.41
N VAL A 195 -4.65 11.33 3.61
CA VAL A 195 -4.09 11.00 4.92
C VAL A 195 -2.91 11.93 5.24
N ALA A 196 -2.04 12.24 4.29
CA ALA A 196 -0.94 13.18 4.47
C ALA A 196 -1.44 14.58 4.84
N ALA A 197 -2.46 15.10 4.15
CA ALA A 197 -3.07 16.38 4.44
C ALA A 197 -3.70 16.40 5.84
N ARG A 198 -4.40 15.34 6.25
CA ARG A 198 -4.93 15.21 7.61
C ARG A 198 -3.82 15.31 8.67
N ILE A 199 -2.71 14.58 8.47
CA ILE A 199 -1.57 14.61 9.41
C ILE A 199 -0.98 16.01 9.55
N LEU A 200 -0.88 16.77 8.46
CA LEU A 200 -0.40 18.15 8.53
C LEU A 200 -1.37 19.06 9.29
N ASN A 201 -2.67 18.90 9.06
CA ASN A 201 -3.68 19.67 9.80
C ASN A 201 -3.66 19.37 11.31
N GLU A 202 -3.44 18.10 11.70
CA GLU A 202 -3.28 17.69 13.10
C GLU A 202 -2.06 18.34 13.80
N ARG A 203 -1.00 18.69 13.03
CA ARG A 203 0.20 19.36 13.56
C ARG A 203 0.01 20.87 13.78
N THR A 204 -0.95 21.44 13.10
CA THR A 204 -1.21 22.89 13.12
C THR A 204 -2.38 23.28 14.02
N ALA A 205 -3.14 22.30 14.52
CA ALA A 205 -4.28 22.48 15.44
C ALA A 205 -3.83 22.44 16.91
#